data_34f4f4829ac8023d3e447f4d408f57a4
#
_entry.id   34f4f4829ac8023d3e447f4d408f57a4
#
_cell.length_a   1.000
_cell.length_b   1.000
_cell.length_c   1.000
_cell.angle_alpha   90.00
_cell.angle_beta   90.00
_cell.angle_gamma   90.00
#
_symmetry.space_group_name_H-M   'P 1'
#
loop_
_entity.id
_entity.type
_entity.pdbx_description
1 polymer ?
#
loop_
_entity_poly.entity_id
_entity_poly.type
_entity_poly.pdbx_seq_one_letter_code
_entity_poly.pdbx_strand_id
1 'polypeptide(L)'
;MPPGPAFHYFLRMTTDHLSEPIGGMAAKDFTALDQNLSVTGALAQIRERGAAQQIIYFYVVDAEQRLVGVLPTRRLLLAAPDARLQDLMIARVVTIPETATVLEACEMFLMHKFLAFPVVTADRRLSGVINVGMFSQFTEEAMGLDERAHVEEVFERIGFHVSEVQGASPVRAFRLRMPWLAATLDAGIGCALISGSFEGTLTSRIILAFFLTLVLGLSESVSAQSVTVTVETLRGRTPNRAWFMRAIRKESLSALMLGGACGVVVGITAWLWRGDPAAALVIGGSIAVSMVAACLIGLSVPTVLHRLKLDPKIAAGPVSLALADICTLLIYLNAAFHAL
;
A
#
# COMPACT_ATOMS: atom_id res chain seq x y z
N MET A 1 18.68 -17.03 -16.38
CA MET A 1 18.41 -18.21 -15.55
C MET A 1 16.93 -18.52 -15.64
N PRO A 2 16.49 -19.74 -15.99
CA PRO A 2 15.08 -20.07 -15.95
C PRO A 2 14.59 -20.05 -14.48
N PRO A 3 13.33 -19.65 -14.23
CA PRO A 3 12.78 -19.61 -12.89
C PRO A 3 12.76 -21.01 -12.29
N GLY A 4 13.15 -21.12 -11.02
CA GLY A 4 13.28 -22.38 -10.32
C GLY A 4 11.94 -23.10 -10.07
N PRO A 5 11.98 -24.40 -9.70
CA PRO A 5 10.77 -25.22 -9.54
C PRO A 5 9.77 -24.67 -8.50
N ALA A 6 10.20 -23.87 -7.54
CA ALA A 6 9.33 -23.19 -6.58
C ALA A 6 8.43 -22.13 -7.23
N PHE A 7 8.91 -21.46 -8.29
CA PHE A 7 8.12 -20.45 -9.04
C PHE A 7 7.00 -21.12 -9.87
N HIS A 8 7.28 -22.29 -10.46
CA HIS A 8 6.26 -23.08 -11.16
C HIS A 8 5.24 -23.72 -10.21
N TYR A 9 5.64 -24.04 -8.99
CA TYR A 9 4.73 -24.56 -7.96
C TYR A 9 3.79 -23.44 -7.44
N PHE A 10 4.30 -22.24 -7.26
CA PHE A 10 3.54 -21.06 -6.84
C PHE A 10 2.55 -20.61 -7.92
N LEU A 11 2.96 -20.58 -9.20
CA LEU A 11 2.05 -20.29 -10.34
C LEU A 11 0.95 -21.37 -10.51
N ARG A 12 1.23 -22.62 -10.19
CA ARG A 12 0.24 -23.71 -10.24
C ARG A 12 -0.78 -23.62 -9.11
N MET A 13 -0.40 -23.21 -7.89
CA MET A 13 -1.34 -23.02 -6.78
C MET A 13 -2.28 -21.84 -7.01
N THR A 14 -1.83 -20.74 -7.60
CA THR A 14 -2.67 -19.56 -7.89
C THR A 14 -3.63 -19.79 -9.06
N THR A 15 -3.27 -20.61 -10.05
CA THR A 15 -4.17 -20.97 -11.16
C THR A 15 -5.20 -22.03 -10.80
N ASP A 16 -4.94 -22.90 -9.83
CA ASP A 16 -5.89 -23.94 -9.40
C ASP A 16 -7.14 -23.30 -8.74
N HIS A 17 -6.98 -22.32 -7.85
CA HIS A 17 -8.11 -21.64 -7.19
C HIS A 17 -9.01 -20.86 -8.15
N LEU A 18 -8.46 -20.28 -9.23
CA LEU A 18 -9.26 -19.57 -10.23
C LEU A 18 -10.16 -20.50 -11.06
N SER A 19 -9.79 -21.76 -11.16
CA SER A 19 -10.53 -22.78 -11.89
C SER A 19 -11.56 -23.52 -11.01
N GLU A 20 -11.58 -23.25 -9.70
CA GLU A 20 -12.55 -23.87 -8.79
C GLU A 20 -13.97 -23.34 -9.01
N PRO A 21 -15.01 -24.21 -8.85
CA PRO A 21 -16.40 -23.79 -8.94
C PRO A 21 -16.78 -22.84 -7.81
N ILE A 22 -17.41 -21.72 -8.16
CA ILE A 22 -17.77 -20.65 -7.22
C ILE A 22 -18.87 -21.05 -6.22
N GLY A 23 -19.65 -22.09 -6.50
CA GLY A 23 -20.75 -22.54 -5.64
C GLY A 23 -20.34 -22.92 -4.23
N GLY A 24 -19.10 -23.46 -4.06
CA GLY A 24 -18.51 -23.78 -2.76
C GLY A 24 -18.09 -22.56 -1.94
N MET A 25 -17.78 -21.46 -2.59
CA MET A 25 -17.28 -20.22 -1.97
C MET A 25 -18.39 -19.19 -1.75
N ALA A 26 -19.55 -19.32 -2.41
CA ALA A 26 -20.67 -18.40 -2.27
C ALA A 26 -21.20 -18.35 -0.84
N ALA A 27 -21.37 -17.15 -0.29
CA ALA A 27 -21.94 -16.94 1.03
C ALA A 27 -23.37 -17.47 1.08
N LYS A 28 -23.66 -18.24 2.12
CA LYS A 28 -25.01 -18.81 2.36
C LYS A 28 -25.90 -17.87 3.19
N ASP A 29 -25.35 -16.78 3.69
CA ASP A 29 -26.05 -15.77 4.45
C ASP A 29 -26.67 -14.73 3.51
N PHE A 30 -27.89 -15.04 3.03
CA PHE A 30 -28.69 -14.17 2.17
C PHE A 30 -30.17 -14.19 2.60
N THR A 31 -30.90 -13.12 2.26
CA THR A 31 -32.31 -13.00 2.57
C THR A 31 -33.15 -13.17 1.28
N ALA A 32 -33.87 -14.28 1.21
CA ALA A 32 -34.86 -14.57 0.16
C ALA A 32 -36.28 -14.25 0.63
N LEU A 33 -37.05 -13.55 -0.20
CA LEU A 33 -38.44 -13.11 0.07
C LEU A 33 -39.35 -13.61 -1.03
N ASP A 34 -40.59 -14.05 -0.65
CA ASP A 34 -41.59 -14.45 -1.63
C ASP A 34 -42.11 -13.24 -2.44
N GLN A 35 -42.24 -13.40 -3.75
CA GLN A 35 -42.66 -12.35 -4.68
C GLN A 35 -44.05 -11.76 -4.37
N ASN A 36 -44.94 -12.54 -3.72
CA ASN A 36 -46.31 -12.16 -3.40
C ASN A 36 -46.42 -11.32 -2.10
N LEU A 37 -45.36 -11.24 -1.30
CA LEU A 37 -45.36 -10.45 -0.08
C LEU A 37 -45.55 -8.94 -0.37
N SER A 38 -46.31 -8.29 0.54
CA SER A 38 -46.28 -6.81 0.63
C SER A 38 -45.00 -6.32 1.29
N VAL A 39 -44.67 -5.04 1.12
CA VAL A 39 -43.56 -4.39 1.79
C VAL A 39 -43.63 -4.58 3.31
N THR A 40 -44.83 -4.40 3.90
CA THR A 40 -45.06 -4.63 5.33
C THR A 40 -44.75 -6.05 5.74
N GLY A 41 -45.21 -7.04 4.96
CA GLY A 41 -44.97 -8.47 5.22
C GLY A 41 -43.48 -8.82 5.09
N ALA A 42 -42.82 -8.30 4.08
CA ALA A 42 -41.37 -8.48 3.88
C ALA A 42 -40.54 -7.92 5.04
N LEU A 43 -40.84 -6.70 5.50
CA LEU A 43 -40.17 -6.09 6.64
C LEU A 43 -40.41 -6.85 7.94
N ALA A 44 -41.62 -7.38 8.15
CA ALA A 44 -41.95 -8.24 9.30
C ALA A 44 -41.10 -9.51 9.26
N GLN A 45 -41.06 -10.20 8.12
CA GLN A 45 -40.24 -11.41 7.94
C GLN A 45 -38.73 -11.17 8.16
N ILE A 46 -38.20 -10.04 7.68
CA ILE A 46 -36.81 -9.67 7.89
C ILE A 46 -36.51 -9.44 9.37
N ARG A 47 -37.43 -8.81 10.12
CA ARG A 47 -37.26 -8.53 11.56
C ARG A 47 -37.33 -9.85 12.39
N GLU A 48 -38.17 -10.77 12.00
CA GLU A 48 -38.38 -12.04 12.70
C GLU A 48 -37.22 -13.02 12.49
N ARG A 49 -36.73 -13.15 11.25
CA ARG A 49 -35.65 -14.10 10.90
C ARG A 49 -34.25 -13.54 11.17
N GLY A 50 -34.12 -12.24 11.45
CA GLY A 50 -32.85 -11.53 11.42
C GLY A 50 -32.45 -11.17 10.01
N ALA A 51 -31.62 -10.17 9.89
CA ALA A 51 -31.04 -9.76 8.62
C ALA A 51 -29.62 -10.34 8.49
N ALA A 52 -29.21 -10.73 7.29
CA ALA A 52 -27.82 -11.04 6.99
C ALA A 52 -26.92 -9.86 7.40
N GLN A 53 -25.70 -10.13 7.85
CA GLN A 53 -24.77 -9.10 8.38
C GLN A 53 -24.51 -7.94 7.40
N GLN A 54 -24.58 -8.21 6.10
CA GLN A 54 -24.42 -7.19 5.05
C GLN A 54 -25.52 -7.35 3.98
N ILE A 55 -26.61 -6.62 4.11
CA ILE A 55 -27.69 -6.65 3.12
C ILE A 55 -27.47 -5.56 2.08
N ILE A 56 -27.01 -5.95 0.89
CA ILE A 56 -26.93 -5.08 -0.28
C ILE A 56 -28.25 -5.18 -1.07
N TYR A 57 -28.73 -6.41 -1.29
CA TYR A 57 -29.93 -6.73 -2.03
C TYR A 57 -30.78 -7.79 -1.30
N PHE A 58 -32.08 -7.72 -1.46
CA PHE A 58 -33.00 -8.81 -1.15
C PHE A 58 -33.27 -9.60 -2.43
N TYR A 59 -33.31 -10.92 -2.33
CA TYR A 59 -33.56 -11.81 -3.45
C TYR A 59 -35.00 -12.24 -3.43
N VAL A 60 -35.71 -12.08 -4.56
CA VAL A 60 -37.13 -12.41 -4.65
C VAL A 60 -37.26 -13.75 -5.35
N VAL A 61 -38.02 -14.67 -4.71
CA VAL A 61 -38.22 -16.04 -5.18
C VAL A 61 -39.68 -16.34 -5.41
N ASP A 62 -39.95 -17.33 -6.27
CA ASP A 62 -41.29 -17.88 -6.48
C ASP A 62 -41.64 -18.97 -5.45
N ALA A 63 -42.81 -19.61 -5.62
CA ALA A 63 -43.30 -20.72 -4.76
C ALA A 63 -42.36 -21.94 -4.79
N GLU A 64 -41.68 -22.17 -5.91
CA GLU A 64 -40.69 -23.23 -6.13
C GLU A 64 -39.27 -22.87 -5.67
N GLN A 65 -39.10 -21.71 -4.99
CA GLN A 65 -37.81 -21.16 -4.52
C GLN A 65 -36.84 -20.84 -5.66
N ARG A 66 -37.34 -20.51 -6.84
CA ARG A 66 -36.51 -20.03 -7.96
C ARG A 66 -36.36 -18.54 -7.88
N LEU A 67 -35.17 -18.04 -8.23
CA LEU A 67 -34.89 -16.63 -8.26
C LEU A 67 -35.63 -15.94 -9.43
N VAL A 68 -36.57 -15.05 -9.11
CA VAL A 68 -37.38 -14.28 -10.08
C VAL A 68 -37.05 -12.81 -10.10
N GLY A 69 -36.39 -12.27 -9.07
CA GLY A 69 -36.07 -10.88 -9.01
C GLY A 69 -35.03 -10.54 -7.94
N VAL A 70 -34.52 -9.31 -8.03
CA VAL A 70 -33.65 -8.68 -7.00
C VAL A 70 -34.28 -7.36 -6.60
N LEU A 71 -34.34 -7.10 -5.29
CA LEU A 71 -34.90 -5.89 -4.73
C LEU A 71 -33.82 -5.11 -3.97
N PRO A 72 -33.38 -3.95 -4.47
CA PRO A 72 -32.46 -3.09 -3.75
C PRO A 72 -33.05 -2.64 -2.41
N THR A 73 -32.27 -2.69 -1.33
CA THR A 73 -32.70 -2.29 0.02
C THR A 73 -33.34 -0.88 0.04
N ARG A 74 -32.77 0.05 -0.69
CA ARG A 74 -33.32 1.42 -0.81
C ARG A 74 -34.74 1.42 -1.40
N ARG A 75 -35.02 0.57 -2.40
CA ARG A 75 -36.33 0.52 -3.06
C ARG A 75 -37.38 -0.06 -2.13
N LEU A 76 -37.03 -1.09 -1.34
CA LEU A 76 -37.92 -1.66 -0.33
C LEU A 76 -38.29 -0.63 0.76
N LEU A 77 -37.29 0.13 1.25
CA LEU A 77 -37.48 1.10 2.34
C LEU A 77 -38.31 2.34 1.92
N LEU A 78 -38.30 2.71 0.64
CA LEU A 78 -39.00 3.88 0.12
C LEU A 78 -40.35 3.55 -0.52
N ALA A 79 -40.72 2.30 -0.61
CA ALA A 79 -41.96 1.86 -1.24
C ALA A 79 -43.16 2.00 -0.31
N ALA A 80 -44.37 2.07 -0.90
CA ALA A 80 -45.62 2.07 -0.15
C ALA A 80 -45.79 0.75 0.62
N PRO A 81 -46.35 0.76 1.84
CA PRO A 81 -46.49 -0.43 2.70
C PRO A 81 -47.25 -1.59 2.05
N ASP A 82 -48.24 -1.31 1.22
CA ASP A 82 -49.10 -2.28 0.55
C ASP A 82 -48.58 -2.76 -0.80
N ALA A 83 -47.50 -2.13 -1.33
CA ALA A 83 -46.93 -2.53 -2.60
C ALA A 83 -46.40 -3.96 -2.56
N ARG A 84 -46.59 -4.72 -3.64
CA ARG A 84 -46.07 -6.09 -3.73
C ARG A 84 -44.63 -6.12 -4.20
N LEU A 85 -43.88 -7.10 -3.72
CA LEU A 85 -42.45 -7.19 -4.07
C LEU A 85 -42.23 -7.45 -5.56
N GLN A 86 -43.14 -8.20 -6.21
CA GLN A 86 -43.11 -8.44 -7.65
C GLN A 86 -43.18 -7.14 -8.50
N ASP A 87 -43.84 -6.11 -8.01
CA ASP A 87 -43.99 -4.83 -8.69
C ASP A 87 -42.78 -3.90 -8.46
N LEU A 88 -42.01 -4.16 -7.41
CA LEU A 88 -40.86 -3.38 -6.98
C LEU A 88 -39.52 -3.99 -7.41
N MET A 89 -39.49 -5.30 -7.66
CA MET A 89 -38.27 -6.01 -7.98
C MET A 89 -37.74 -5.67 -9.37
N ILE A 90 -36.45 -5.94 -9.57
CA ILE A 90 -35.80 -5.94 -10.89
C ILE A 90 -35.86 -7.41 -11.38
N ALA A 91 -36.73 -7.69 -12.36
CA ALA A 91 -36.95 -9.05 -12.84
C ALA A 91 -35.81 -9.58 -13.74
N ARG A 92 -35.07 -8.72 -14.43
CA ARG A 92 -33.90 -9.12 -15.23
C ARG A 92 -32.68 -9.22 -14.32
N VAL A 93 -32.52 -10.36 -13.65
CA VAL A 93 -31.38 -10.61 -12.75
C VAL A 93 -30.25 -11.27 -13.51
N VAL A 94 -29.08 -10.65 -13.44
CA VAL A 94 -27.82 -11.26 -13.87
C VAL A 94 -27.38 -12.20 -12.76
N THR A 95 -27.23 -13.49 -13.06
CA THR A 95 -26.90 -14.55 -12.10
C THR A 95 -25.59 -15.23 -12.50
N ILE A 96 -24.90 -15.80 -11.53
CA ILE A 96 -23.71 -16.64 -11.77
C ILE A 96 -24.14 -18.10 -11.51
N PRO A 97 -23.93 -19.03 -12.46
CA PRO A 97 -24.13 -20.45 -12.21
C PRO A 97 -23.19 -20.97 -11.10
N GLU A 98 -23.64 -21.87 -10.24
CA GLU A 98 -22.79 -22.45 -9.19
C GLU A 98 -21.59 -23.24 -9.74
N THR A 99 -21.68 -23.67 -11.01
CA THR A 99 -20.62 -24.36 -11.74
C THR A 99 -19.61 -23.42 -12.38
N ALA A 100 -19.90 -22.11 -12.41
CA ALA A 100 -18.96 -21.12 -12.94
C ALA A 100 -17.68 -21.07 -12.10
N THR A 101 -16.57 -20.80 -12.73
CA THR A 101 -15.28 -20.68 -12.06
C THR A 101 -15.15 -19.33 -11.33
N VAL A 102 -14.21 -19.24 -10.39
CA VAL A 102 -13.88 -17.99 -9.71
C VAL A 102 -13.47 -16.92 -10.73
N LEU A 103 -12.72 -17.29 -11.78
CA LEU A 103 -12.32 -16.38 -12.85
C LEU A 103 -13.52 -15.79 -13.59
N GLU A 104 -14.47 -16.62 -14.00
CA GLU A 104 -15.71 -16.17 -14.66
C GLU A 104 -16.54 -15.25 -13.76
N ALA A 105 -16.59 -15.53 -12.46
CA ALA A 105 -17.24 -14.66 -11.49
C ALA A 105 -16.54 -13.29 -11.39
N CYS A 106 -15.20 -13.26 -11.38
CA CYS A 106 -14.44 -12.02 -11.41
C CYS A 106 -14.70 -11.19 -12.67
N GLU A 107 -14.77 -11.81 -13.84
CA GLU A 107 -15.13 -11.14 -15.09
C GLU A 107 -16.52 -10.51 -15.04
N MET A 108 -17.50 -11.19 -14.40
CA MET A 108 -18.85 -10.65 -14.23
C MET A 108 -18.85 -9.37 -13.36
N PHE A 109 -18.06 -9.32 -12.28
CA PHE A 109 -17.91 -8.10 -11.46
C PHE A 109 -17.29 -6.95 -12.27
N LEU A 110 -16.27 -7.22 -13.07
CA LEU A 110 -15.61 -6.21 -13.92
C LEU A 110 -16.56 -5.65 -14.99
N MET A 111 -17.35 -6.51 -15.63
CA MET A 111 -18.29 -6.12 -16.70
C MET A 111 -19.49 -5.34 -16.18
N HIS A 112 -20.12 -5.79 -15.09
CA HIS A 112 -21.40 -5.25 -14.64
C HIS A 112 -21.30 -4.21 -13.52
N LYS A 113 -20.17 -4.16 -12.80
CA LYS A 113 -19.92 -3.24 -11.67
C LYS A 113 -21.01 -3.28 -10.58
N PHE A 114 -21.59 -4.46 -10.35
CA PHE A 114 -22.57 -4.68 -9.30
C PHE A 114 -21.87 -4.91 -7.96
N LEU A 115 -22.58 -4.65 -6.85
CA LEU A 115 -22.05 -4.84 -5.51
C LEU A 115 -22.17 -6.31 -5.02
N ALA A 116 -23.08 -7.07 -5.63
CA ALA A 116 -23.26 -8.50 -5.34
C ALA A 116 -23.96 -9.20 -6.51
N PHE A 117 -23.67 -10.50 -6.66
CA PHE A 117 -24.32 -11.39 -7.61
C PHE A 117 -24.92 -12.60 -6.90
N PRO A 118 -26.17 -12.99 -7.23
CA PRO A 118 -26.73 -14.25 -6.80
C PRO A 118 -26.12 -15.42 -7.58
N VAL A 119 -25.75 -16.46 -6.85
CA VAL A 119 -25.32 -17.74 -7.41
C VAL A 119 -26.50 -18.69 -7.45
N VAL A 120 -26.74 -19.31 -8.59
CA VAL A 120 -27.90 -20.16 -8.82
C VAL A 120 -27.52 -21.55 -9.31
N THR A 121 -28.37 -22.54 -8.93
CA THR A 121 -28.31 -23.89 -9.49
C THR A 121 -28.83 -23.91 -10.93
N ALA A 122 -28.72 -25.06 -11.63
CA ALA A 122 -29.28 -25.27 -12.96
C ALA A 122 -30.81 -25.02 -13.02
N ASP A 123 -31.54 -25.29 -11.92
CA ASP A 123 -32.97 -25.03 -11.79
C ASP A 123 -33.30 -23.59 -11.37
N ARG A 124 -32.35 -22.66 -11.44
CA ARG A 124 -32.46 -21.25 -11.02
C ARG A 124 -32.80 -21.05 -9.53
N ARG A 125 -32.57 -22.04 -8.69
CA ARG A 125 -32.69 -21.87 -7.23
C ARG A 125 -31.47 -21.14 -6.68
N LEU A 126 -31.68 -20.25 -5.73
CA LEU A 126 -30.60 -19.47 -5.12
C LEU A 126 -29.72 -20.42 -4.27
N SER A 127 -28.45 -20.55 -4.67
CA SER A 127 -27.45 -21.38 -3.98
C SER A 127 -26.58 -20.58 -3.03
N GLY A 128 -26.37 -19.30 -3.31
CA GLY A 128 -25.55 -18.39 -2.49
C GLY A 128 -25.44 -17.02 -3.10
N VAL A 129 -24.58 -16.18 -2.52
CA VAL A 129 -24.32 -14.82 -2.97
C VAL A 129 -22.83 -14.55 -2.93
N ILE A 130 -22.31 -13.86 -3.95
CA ILE A 130 -20.96 -13.33 -3.97
C ILE A 130 -21.06 -11.81 -3.92
N ASN A 131 -20.36 -11.17 -3.01
CA ASN A 131 -20.32 -9.73 -2.88
C ASN A 131 -18.95 -9.16 -3.34
N VAL A 132 -18.90 -7.85 -3.50
CA VAL A 132 -17.69 -7.14 -3.94
C VAL A 132 -16.49 -7.33 -2.99
N GLY A 133 -16.73 -7.55 -1.68
CA GLY A 133 -15.67 -7.85 -0.72
C GLY A 133 -15.01 -9.20 -0.99
N MET A 134 -15.81 -10.24 -1.30
CA MET A 134 -15.29 -11.55 -1.72
C MET A 134 -14.57 -11.46 -3.06
N PHE A 135 -15.10 -10.67 -4.01
CA PHE A 135 -14.42 -10.39 -5.28
C PHE A 135 -13.05 -9.75 -5.04
N SER A 136 -12.95 -8.79 -4.13
CA SER A 136 -11.67 -8.17 -3.77
C SER A 136 -10.67 -9.20 -3.24
N GLN A 137 -11.09 -10.10 -2.34
CA GLN A 137 -10.26 -11.19 -1.84
C GLN A 137 -9.81 -12.14 -2.95
N PHE A 138 -10.71 -12.60 -3.82
CA PHE A 138 -10.37 -13.46 -4.96
C PHE A 138 -9.39 -12.78 -5.92
N THR A 139 -9.54 -11.48 -6.13
CA THR A 139 -8.67 -10.71 -7.00
C THR A 139 -7.29 -10.52 -6.34
N GLU A 140 -7.23 -10.35 -5.03
CA GLU A 140 -5.98 -10.29 -4.25
C GLU A 140 -5.23 -11.63 -4.29
N GLU A 141 -5.93 -12.74 -4.13
CA GLU A 141 -5.34 -14.09 -4.21
C GLU A 141 -4.91 -14.45 -5.65
N ALA A 142 -5.72 -14.10 -6.66
CA ALA A 142 -5.50 -14.48 -8.05
C ALA A 142 -4.41 -13.68 -8.77
N MET A 143 -4.22 -12.42 -8.44
CA MET A 143 -3.26 -11.56 -9.14
C MET A 143 -1.93 -11.42 -8.41
N GLY A 144 -1.71 -12.12 -7.29
CA GLY A 144 -0.53 -11.88 -6.45
C GLY A 144 -0.42 -10.38 -6.15
N LEU A 145 -1.53 -9.77 -5.77
CA LEU A 145 -1.74 -8.34 -5.89
C LEU A 145 -0.86 -7.52 -4.99
N ASP A 146 0.33 -7.36 -5.50
CA ASP A 146 1.24 -6.32 -5.10
C ASP A 146 1.15 -5.05 -5.99
N GLU A 147 0.58 -5.10 -7.18
CA GLU A 147 0.78 -3.99 -8.13
C GLU A 147 -0.09 -2.76 -7.85
N ARG A 148 -1.36 -2.90 -7.46
CA ARG A 148 -2.17 -1.74 -7.03
C ARG A 148 -1.92 -1.34 -5.59
N ALA A 149 -1.75 -2.32 -4.69
CA ALA A 149 -1.28 -2.08 -3.34
C ALA A 149 0.13 -1.45 -3.37
N HIS A 150 1.00 -1.82 -4.31
CA HIS A 150 2.33 -1.23 -4.50
C HIS A 150 2.26 0.23 -4.94
N VAL A 151 1.39 0.58 -5.86
CA VAL A 151 1.21 1.98 -6.32
C VAL A 151 0.62 2.82 -5.18
N GLU A 152 -0.43 2.38 -4.52
CA GLU A 152 -1.00 3.06 -3.36
C GLU A 152 0.01 3.14 -2.21
N GLU A 153 0.79 2.09 -1.98
CA GLU A 153 1.82 2.01 -0.97
C GLU A 153 3.03 2.91 -1.27
N VAL A 154 3.44 3.07 -2.53
CA VAL A 154 4.48 4.03 -2.92
C VAL A 154 4.01 5.46 -2.64
N PHE A 155 2.75 5.77 -2.88
CA PHE A 155 2.20 7.09 -2.61
C PHE A 155 1.90 7.32 -1.12
N GLU A 156 1.49 6.31 -0.36
CA GLU A 156 1.40 6.38 1.12
C GLU A 156 2.76 6.68 1.76
N ARG A 157 3.85 6.19 1.17
CA ARG A 157 5.23 6.49 1.64
C ARG A 157 5.65 7.94 1.44
N ILE A 158 5.05 8.64 0.47
CA ILE A 158 5.25 10.07 0.25
C ILE A 158 4.31 10.91 1.15
N GLY A 159 3.50 10.25 1.98
CA GLY A 159 2.72 10.89 3.03
C GLY A 159 1.32 11.33 2.65
N PHE A 160 0.70 10.76 1.60
CA PHE A 160 -0.70 11.05 1.31
C PHE A 160 -1.43 9.89 0.63
N HIS A 161 -2.73 9.76 0.92
CA HIS A 161 -3.61 8.83 0.23
C HIS A 161 -3.99 9.36 -1.14
N VAL A 162 -3.63 8.64 -2.21
CA VAL A 162 -3.93 9.03 -3.60
C VAL A 162 -5.44 9.19 -3.80
N SER A 163 -6.23 8.28 -3.21
CA SER A 163 -7.69 8.31 -3.30
C SER A 163 -8.32 9.59 -2.74
N GLU A 164 -7.73 10.18 -1.68
CA GLU A 164 -8.23 11.42 -1.09
C GLU A 164 -7.89 12.66 -1.90
N VAL A 165 -6.80 12.62 -2.66
CA VAL A 165 -6.32 13.76 -3.45
C VAL A 165 -6.88 13.74 -4.86
N GLN A 166 -7.16 12.57 -5.43
CA GLN A 166 -7.57 12.40 -6.84
C GLN A 166 -8.91 13.07 -7.20
N GLY A 167 -9.78 13.35 -6.22
CA GLY A 167 -11.05 14.10 -6.42
C GLY A 167 -11.14 15.40 -5.62
N ALA A 168 -10.05 15.82 -4.98
CA ALA A 168 -10.06 16.96 -4.08
C ALA A 168 -9.98 18.30 -4.83
N SER A 169 -10.68 19.32 -4.31
CA SER A 169 -10.45 20.70 -4.75
C SER A 169 -9.00 21.14 -4.46
N PRO A 170 -8.46 22.12 -5.21
CA PRO A 170 -7.07 22.58 -5.02
C PRO A 170 -6.73 22.94 -3.56
N VAL A 171 -7.67 23.59 -2.86
CA VAL A 171 -7.49 23.99 -1.45
C VAL A 171 -7.45 22.77 -0.52
N ARG A 172 -8.26 21.74 -0.78
CA ARG A 172 -8.25 20.52 0.00
C ARG A 172 -6.95 19.72 -0.25
N ALA A 173 -6.53 19.60 -1.51
CA ALA A 173 -5.28 18.99 -1.88
C ALA A 173 -4.07 19.69 -1.22
N PHE A 174 -4.06 21.02 -1.17
CA PHE A 174 -3.05 21.81 -0.45
C PHE A 174 -3.01 21.45 1.05
N ARG A 175 -4.17 21.43 1.72
CA ARG A 175 -4.24 21.09 3.16
C ARG A 175 -3.79 19.67 3.48
N LEU A 176 -4.00 18.72 2.57
CA LEU A 176 -3.56 17.33 2.76
C LEU A 176 -2.05 17.18 2.55
N ARG A 177 -1.45 17.92 1.62
CA ARG A 177 -0.02 17.81 1.26
C ARG A 177 0.88 18.69 2.12
N MET A 178 0.39 19.85 2.57
CA MET A 178 1.21 20.84 3.26
C MET A 178 1.89 20.33 4.55
N PRO A 179 1.28 19.53 5.42
CA PRO A 179 1.94 19.02 6.61
C PRO A 179 3.22 18.22 6.31
N TRP A 180 3.21 17.43 5.23
CA TRP A 180 4.36 16.63 4.81
C TRP A 180 5.47 17.49 4.19
N LEU A 181 5.06 18.46 3.38
CA LEU A 181 6.00 19.45 2.83
C LEU A 181 6.60 20.34 3.92
N ALA A 182 5.85 20.64 4.98
CA ALA A 182 6.36 21.39 6.12
C ALA A 182 7.50 20.63 6.83
N ALA A 183 7.36 19.32 7.03
CA ALA A 183 8.42 18.49 7.61
C ALA A 183 9.71 18.51 6.76
N THR A 184 9.57 18.42 5.43
CA THR A 184 10.72 18.52 4.51
C THR A 184 11.32 19.93 4.51
N LEU A 185 10.48 20.97 4.59
CA LEU A 185 10.90 22.37 4.65
C LEU A 185 11.70 22.65 5.94
N ASP A 186 11.20 22.18 7.07
CA ASP A 186 11.87 22.34 8.37
C ASP A 186 13.24 21.64 8.38
N ALA A 187 13.33 20.44 7.81
CA ALA A 187 14.60 19.73 7.65
C ALA A 187 15.57 20.52 6.74
N GLY A 188 15.07 21.03 5.61
CA GLY A 188 15.88 21.83 4.68
C GLY A 188 16.40 23.13 5.30
N ILE A 189 15.58 23.83 6.10
CA ILE A 189 16.02 25.01 6.87
C ILE A 189 17.08 24.60 7.89
N GLY A 190 16.90 23.49 8.60
CA GLY A 190 17.89 22.94 9.52
C GLY A 190 19.22 22.65 8.83
N CYS A 191 19.20 22.03 7.65
CA CYS A 191 20.37 21.77 6.82
C CYS A 191 21.06 23.07 6.37
N ALA A 192 20.30 24.10 6.02
CA ALA A 192 20.84 25.39 5.64
C ALA A 192 21.57 26.09 6.81
N LEU A 193 20.99 26.05 8.02
CA LEU A 193 21.61 26.59 9.23
C LEU A 193 22.87 25.82 9.61
N ILE A 194 22.87 24.49 9.51
CA ILE A 194 24.06 23.67 9.72
C ILE A 194 25.15 24.06 8.71
N SER A 195 24.83 24.15 7.42
CA SER A 195 25.76 24.53 6.37
C SER A 195 26.36 25.92 6.61
N GLY A 196 25.54 26.87 7.08
CA GLY A 196 26.00 28.20 7.48
C GLY A 196 27.03 28.18 8.61
N SER A 197 26.91 27.26 9.56
CA SER A 197 27.91 27.10 10.65
C SER A 197 29.27 26.62 10.13
N PHE A 198 29.34 26.03 8.93
CA PHE A 198 30.57 25.57 8.27
C PHE A 198 30.95 26.43 7.05
N GLU A 199 30.45 27.69 6.96
CA GLU A 199 30.68 28.57 5.83
C GLU A 199 32.17 28.74 5.53
N GLY A 200 33.02 28.90 6.57
CA GLY A 200 34.48 29.02 6.41
C GLY A 200 35.11 27.80 5.73
N THR A 201 34.68 26.59 6.09
CA THR A 201 35.14 25.32 5.48
C THR A 201 34.69 25.21 4.02
N LEU A 202 33.45 25.55 3.74
CA LEU A 202 32.89 25.51 2.37
C LEU A 202 33.54 26.56 1.47
N THR A 203 33.84 27.75 1.99
CA THR A 203 34.49 28.82 1.24
C THR A 203 35.95 28.48 0.94
N SER A 204 36.68 27.89 1.91
CA SER A 204 38.08 27.48 1.71
C SER A 204 38.22 26.33 0.71
N ARG A 205 37.25 25.48 0.63
CA ARG A 205 37.20 24.27 -0.24
C ARG A 205 35.90 24.16 -0.99
N ILE A 206 35.68 25.04 -1.96
CA ILE A 206 34.41 25.14 -2.71
C ILE A 206 33.98 23.83 -3.40
N ILE A 207 34.92 22.90 -3.65
CA ILE A 207 34.63 21.57 -4.19
C ILE A 207 33.63 20.80 -3.30
N LEU A 208 33.67 21.00 -1.99
CA LEU A 208 32.74 20.38 -1.06
C LEU A 208 31.28 20.77 -1.35
N ALA A 209 31.07 22.06 -1.69
CA ALA A 209 29.73 22.54 -2.03
C ALA A 209 29.19 21.90 -3.33
N PHE A 210 30.06 21.62 -4.31
CA PHE A 210 29.65 21.01 -5.57
C PHE A 210 29.14 19.57 -5.39
N PHE A 211 29.72 18.81 -4.47
CA PHE A 211 29.33 17.42 -4.20
C PHE A 211 28.26 17.29 -3.13
N LEU A 212 27.86 18.37 -2.44
CA LEU A 212 26.90 18.34 -1.34
C LEU A 212 25.56 17.70 -1.74
N THR A 213 24.99 18.13 -2.86
CA THR A 213 23.71 17.60 -3.37
C THR A 213 23.81 16.12 -3.71
N LEU A 214 24.95 15.68 -4.26
CA LEU A 214 25.16 14.26 -4.60
C LEU A 214 25.28 13.40 -3.34
N VAL A 215 26.00 13.87 -2.33
CA VAL A 215 26.17 13.17 -1.05
C VAL A 215 24.82 13.02 -0.33
N LEU A 216 24.02 14.08 -0.28
CA LEU A 216 22.66 14.05 0.27
C LEU A 216 21.77 13.06 -0.52
N GLY A 217 21.70 13.18 -1.84
CA GLY A 217 20.85 12.34 -2.68
C GLY A 217 21.19 10.85 -2.61
N LEU A 218 22.47 10.48 -2.47
CA LEU A 218 22.87 9.07 -2.26
C LEU A 218 22.38 8.54 -0.90
N SER A 219 22.51 9.35 0.15
CA SER A 219 22.06 8.99 1.50
C SER A 219 20.54 8.89 1.59
N GLU A 220 19.81 9.84 0.98
CA GLU A 220 18.35 9.79 0.85
C GLU A 220 17.88 8.50 0.14
N SER A 221 18.54 8.17 -0.97
CA SER A 221 18.20 6.97 -1.74
C SER A 221 18.34 5.68 -0.91
N VAL A 222 19.43 5.53 -0.15
CA VAL A 222 19.64 4.37 0.71
C VAL A 222 18.66 4.37 1.89
N SER A 223 18.39 5.53 2.50
CA SER A 223 17.40 5.65 3.56
C SER A 223 16.02 5.21 3.07
N ALA A 224 15.58 5.68 1.91
CA ALA A 224 14.30 5.32 1.31
C ALA A 224 14.19 3.81 1.02
N GLN A 225 15.25 3.18 0.49
CA GLN A 225 15.31 1.75 0.28
C GLN A 225 15.20 0.98 1.60
N SER A 226 15.90 1.41 2.64
CA SER A 226 15.87 0.76 3.97
C SER A 226 14.52 0.93 4.67
N VAL A 227 13.87 2.09 4.54
CA VAL A 227 12.48 2.31 5.00
C VAL A 227 11.55 1.33 4.32
N THR A 228 11.65 1.21 3.00
CA THR A 228 10.83 0.32 2.17
C THR A 228 10.91 -1.12 2.65
N VAL A 229 12.12 -1.68 2.72
CA VAL A 229 12.38 -3.06 3.15
C VAL A 229 11.90 -3.28 4.61
N THR A 230 12.06 -2.27 5.46
CA THR A 230 11.68 -2.37 6.87
C THR A 230 10.18 -2.37 7.03
N VAL A 231 9.46 -1.43 6.40
CA VAL A 231 7.99 -1.36 6.46
C VAL A 231 7.36 -2.64 5.93
N GLU A 232 7.87 -3.17 4.82
CA GLU A 232 7.41 -4.44 4.26
C GLU A 232 7.60 -5.61 5.23
N THR A 233 8.77 -5.69 5.87
CA THR A 233 9.06 -6.77 6.82
C THR A 233 8.25 -6.66 8.11
N LEU A 234 7.82 -5.46 8.50
CA LEU A 234 6.97 -5.21 9.67
C LEU A 234 5.50 -5.57 9.42
N ARG A 235 5.08 -5.76 8.18
CA ARG A 235 3.75 -6.25 7.84
C ARG A 235 3.53 -7.65 8.43
N GLY A 236 2.56 -7.78 9.31
CA GLY A 236 2.16 -9.06 9.90
C GLY A 236 3.14 -9.69 10.89
N ARG A 237 4.23 -9.01 11.29
CA ARG A 237 5.20 -9.51 12.27
C ARG A 237 5.49 -8.50 13.36
N THR A 238 5.55 -8.98 14.61
CA THR A 238 6.06 -8.17 15.73
C THR A 238 7.58 -8.24 15.73
N PRO A 239 8.30 -7.10 15.57
CA PRO A 239 9.76 -7.10 15.56
C PRO A 239 10.32 -7.47 16.93
N ASN A 240 11.12 -8.53 16.99
CA ASN A 240 11.88 -8.87 18.19
C ASN A 240 13.32 -8.35 18.10
N ARG A 241 14.02 -8.29 19.26
CA ARG A 241 15.40 -7.78 19.31
C ARG A 241 16.36 -8.58 18.43
N ALA A 242 16.17 -9.89 18.33
CA ALA A 242 17.04 -10.75 17.53
C ALA A 242 16.87 -10.52 16.02
N TRP A 243 15.65 -10.26 15.58
CA TRP A 243 15.38 -9.88 14.19
C TRP A 243 16.02 -8.52 13.87
N PHE A 244 15.79 -7.51 14.74
CA PHE A 244 16.32 -6.16 14.54
C PHE A 244 17.86 -6.14 14.44
N MET A 245 18.55 -6.89 15.31
CA MET A 245 20.00 -6.97 15.28
C MET A 245 20.53 -7.66 14.00
N ARG A 246 19.82 -8.69 13.52
CA ARG A 246 20.18 -9.33 12.24
C ARG A 246 19.95 -8.40 11.06
N ALA A 247 18.84 -7.65 11.07
CA ALA A 247 18.53 -6.66 10.04
C ALA A 247 19.58 -5.55 10.01
N ILE A 248 19.93 -4.96 11.15
CA ILE A 248 21.01 -3.96 11.26
C ILE A 248 22.30 -4.50 10.64
N ARG A 249 22.76 -5.69 11.04
CA ARG A 249 24.03 -6.23 10.55
C ARG A 249 24.01 -6.45 9.03
N LYS A 250 22.92 -6.98 8.50
CA LYS A 250 22.77 -7.25 7.07
C LYS A 250 22.71 -5.95 6.26
N GLU A 251 21.86 -5.04 6.68
CA GLU A 251 21.62 -3.76 5.98
C GLU A 251 22.84 -2.84 6.08
N SER A 252 23.50 -2.76 7.26
CA SER A 252 24.72 -1.95 7.40
C SER A 252 25.89 -2.47 6.53
N LEU A 253 26.01 -3.81 6.38
CA LEU A 253 27.03 -4.38 5.50
C LEU A 253 26.73 -4.04 4.02
N SER A 254 25.48 -4.14 3.62
CA SER A 254 25.03 -3.77 2.27
C SER A 254 25.26 -2.27 2.01
N ALA A 255 24.87 -1.41 2.97
CA ALA A 255 25.10 0.03 2.87
C ALA A 255 26.58 0.41 2.83
N LEU A 256 27.44 -0.29 3.58
CA LEU A 256 28.89 -0.09 3.55
C LEU A 256 29.49 -0.46 2.18
N MET A 257 29.04 -1.57 1.60
CA MET A 257 29.50 -1.97 0.25
C MET A 257 29.06 -0.98 -0.82
N LEU A 258 27.79 -0.56 -0.78
CA LEU A 258 27.25 0.45 -1.71
C LEU A 258 27.95 1.80 -1.50
N GLY A 259 28.07 2.24 -0.25
CA GLY A 259 28.72 3.50 0.10
C GLY A 259 30.20 3.51 -0.25
N GLY A 260 30.89 2.39 -0.05
CA GLY A 260 32.28 2.22 -0.47
C GLY A 260 32.44 2.31 -1.99
N ALA A 261 31.59 1.62 -2.75
CA ALA A 261 31.61 1.67 -4.21
C ALA A 261 31.30 3.08 -4.74
N CYS A 262 30.22 3.70 -4.27
CA CYS A 262 29.87 5.09 -4.65
C CYS A 262 30.93 6.08 -4.19
N GLY A 263 31.46 5.94 -2.98
CA GLY A 263 32.50 6.79 -2.43
C GLY A 263 33.80 6.75 -3.25
N VAL A 264 34.20 5.56 -3.71
CA VAL A 264 35.37 5.40 -4.60
C VAL A 264 35.14 6.10 -5.93
N VAL A 265 33.98 5.88 -6.57
CA VAL A 265 33.65 6.50 -7.86
C VAL A 265 33.64 8.03 -7.74
N VAL A 266 32.95 8.56 -6.72
CA VAL A 266 32.84 10.01 -6.51
C VAL A 266 34.17 10.62 -6.07
N GLY A 267 34.91 9.91 -5.21
CA GLY A 267 36.25 10.36 -4.78
C GLY A 267 37.24 10.45 -5.96
N ILE A 268 37.26 9.43 -6.83
CA ILE A 268 38.09 9.48 -8.06
C ILE A 268 37.67 10.63 -8.96
N THR A 269 36.35 10.83 -9.13
CA THR A 269 35.82 11.95 -9.94
C THR A 269 36.23 13.29 -9.38
N ALA A 270 36.15 13.50 -8.07
CA ALA A 270 36.57 14.72 -7.39
C ALA A 270 38.10 14.96 -7.53
N TRP A 271 38.89 13.90 -7.39
CA TRP A 271 40.32 13.95 -7.55
C TRP A 271 40.73 14.31 -8.98
N LEU A 272 40.19 13.65 -9.97
CA LEU A 272 40.48 13.91 -11.38
C LEU A 272 40.06 15.31 -11.81
N TRP A 273 38.98 15.84 -11.22
CA TRP A 273 38.47 17.16 -11.59
C TRP A 273 39.27 18.32 -10.98
N ARG A 274 39.68 18.19 -9.70
CA ARG A 274 40.29 19.29 -8.96
C ARG A 274 41.76 19.05 -8.55
N GLY A 275 42.25 17.84 -8.69
CA GLY A 275 43.62 17.48 -8.31
C GLY A 275 43.90 17.49 -6.80
N ASP A 276 42.84 17.55 -5.95
CA ASP A 276 42.97 17.58 -4.49
C ASP A 276 42.64 16.21 -3.91
N PRO A 277 43.66 15.39 -3.57
CA PRO A 277 43.44 14.04 -3.03
C PRO A 277 42.85 14.05 -1.62
N ALA A 278 43.11 15.08 -0.82
CA ALA A 278 42.57 15.17 0.53
C ALA A 278 41.07 15.41 0.51
N ALA A 279 40.63 16.38 -0.29
CA ALA A 279 39.21 16.64 -0.50
C ALA A 279 38.50 15.42 -1.10
N ALA A 280 39.12 14.73 -2.05
CA ALA A 280 38.57 13.52 -2.66
C ALA A 280 38.36 12.38 -1.64
N LEU A 281 39.31 12.13 -0.75
CA LEU A 281 39.21 11.15 0.33
C LEU A 281 38.10 11.50 1.33
N VAL A 282 37.96 12.77 1.68
CA VAL A 282 36.93 13.27 2.58
C VAL A 282 35.55 13.08 1.95
N ILE A 283 35.38 13.47 0.69
CA ILE A 283 34.12 13.31 -0.04
C ILE A 283 33.76 11.82 -0.13
N GLY A 284 34.66 10.96 -0.62
CA GLY A 284 34.41 9.54 -0.79
C GLY A 284 34.17 8.80 0.54
N GLY A 285 34.99 9.10 1.56
CA GLY A 285 34.86 8.51 2.89
C GLY A 285 33.54 8.92 3.58
N SER A 286 33.16 10.20 3.46
CA SER A 286 31.91 10.71 4.01
C SER A 286 30.70 10.03 3.38
N ILE A 287 30.72 9.77 2.07
CA ILE A 287 29.64 9.03 1.38
C ILE A 287 29.46 7.66 2.01
N ALA A 288 30.54 6.90 2.22
CA ALA A 288 30.46 5.54 2.80
C ALA A 288 29.86 5.58 4.21
N VAL A 289 30.29 6.49 5.07
CA VAL A 289 29.79 6.63 6.45
C VAL A 289 28.34 7.13 6.47
N SER A 290 28.02 8.14 5.66
CA SER A 290 26.67 8.71 5.59
C SER A 290 25.63 7.72 5.09
N MET A 291 25.96 6.89 4.10
CA MET A 291 25.05 5.86 3.59
C MET A 291 24.76 4.79 4.65
N VAL A 292 25.74 4.42 5.47
CA VAL A 292 25.51 3.51 6.60
C VAL A 292 24.60 4.15 7.64
N ALA A 293 24.84 5.42 7.99
CA ALA A 293 24.00 6.16 8.94
C ALA A 293 22.57 6.32 8.43
N ALA A 294 22.39 6.68 7.15
CA ALA A 294 21.10 6.81 6.50
C ALA A 294 20.33 5.48 6.46
N CYS A 295 21.02 4.38 6.18
CA CYS A 295 20.46 3.02 6.25
C CYS A 295 19.94 2.68 7.66
N LEU A 296 20.73 2.98 8.70
CA LEU A 296 20.34 2.76 10.10
C LEU A 296 19.12 3.61 10.50
N ILE A 297 19.03 4.84 10.03
CA ILE A 297 17.87 5.71 10.23
C ILE A 297 16.64 5.10 9.54
N GLY A 298 16.78 4.71 8.27
CA GLY A 298 15.71 4.08 7.50
C GLY A 298 15.18 2.77 8.10
N LEU A 299 16.02 2.03 8.81
CA LEU A 299 15.61 0.81 9.54
C LEU A 299 14.99 1.15 10.92
N SER A 300 15.56 2.12 11.61
CA SER A 300 15.20 2.40 13.02
C SER A 300 13.88 3.17 13.12
N VAL A 301 13.67 4.19 12.28
CA VAL A 301 12.48 5.06 12.35
C VAL A 301 11.18 4.27 12.17
N PRO A 302 10.99 3.44 11.11
CA PRO A 302 9.76 2.66 10.97
C PRO A 302 9.58 1.68 12.13
N THR A 303 10.67 1.06 12.61
CA THR A 303 10.63 0.11 13.73
C THR A 303 10.18 0.77 15.04
N VAL A 304 10.64 2.00 15.31
CA VAL A 304 10.23 2.79 16.49
C VAL A 304 8.78 3.21 16.36
N LEU A 305 8.36 3.74 15.21
CA LEU A 305 6.97 4.14 14.97
C LEU A 305 6.01 2.95 15.15
N HIS A 306 6.37 1.78 14.61
CA HIS A 306 5.58 0.56 14.79
C HIS A 306 5.45 0.16 16.27
N ARG A 307 6.52 0.28 17.07
CA ARG A 307 6.47 0.02 18.53
C ARG A 307 5.60 1.03 19.28
N LEU A 308 5.57 2.27 18.84
CA LEU A 308 4.72 3.32 19.40
C LEU A 308 3.26 3.21 18.94
N LYS A 309 2.92 2.18 18.16
CA LYS A 309 1.58 1.98 17.57
C LYS A 309 1.15 3.14 16.64
N LEU A 310 2.11 3.85 16.09
CA LEU A 310 1.90 4.83 15.03
C LEU A 310 2.03 4.12 13.68
N ASP A 311 1.28 4.59 12.69
CA ASP A 311 1.37 3.99 11.35
C ASP A 311 2.72 4.34 10.70
N PRO A 312 3.62 3.34 10.51
CA PRO A 312 4.92 3.61 9.93
C PRO A 312 4.84 3.94 8.44
N LYS A 313 3.74 3.62 7.75
CA LYS A 313 3.59 3.86 6.32
C LYS A 313 3.55 5.35 6.00
N ILE A 314 2.86 6.13 6.81
CA ILE A 314 2.62 7.55 6.57
C ILE A 314 3.78 8.42 7.07
N ALA A 315 4.27 8.14 8.28
CA ALA A 315 5.23 9.01 8.97
C ALA A 315 6.70 8.64 8.71
N ALA A 316 7.00 7.38 8.39
CA ALA A 316 8.40 6.92 8.31
C ALA A 316 9.18 7.56 7.15
N GLY A 317 8.57 7.79 6.00
CA GLY A 317 9.23 8.36 4.83
C GLY A 317 9.81 9.75 5.12
N PRO A 318 8.98 10.78 5.32
CA PRO A 318 9.44 12.15 5.54
C PRO A 318 10.35 12.30 6.75
N VAL A 319 10.06 11.62 7.87
CA VAL A 319 10.88 11.69 9.08
C VAL A 319 12.25 11.03 8.88
N SER A 320 12.31 9.89 8.21
CA SER A 320 13.59 9.22 7.93
C SER A 320 14.46 10.04 6.99
N LEU A 321 13.87 10.63 5.95
CA LEU A 321 14.60 11.48 5.01
C LEU A 321 15.17 12.72 5.71
N ALA A 322 14.35 13.44 6.49
CA ALA A 322 14.77 14.61 7.24
C ALA A 322 15.94 14.30 8.19
N LEU A 323 15.87 13.19 8.91
CA LEU A 323 16.95 12.76 9.81
C LEU A 323 18.20 12.31 9.04
N ALA A 324 18.03 11.62 7.90
CA ALA A 324 19.13 11.20 7.06
C ALA A 324 19.91 12.41 6.49
N ASP A 325 19.21 13.45 6.03
CA ASP A 325 19.81 14.67 5.51
C ASP A 325 20.62 15.40 6.58
N ILE A 326 20.05 15.64 7.73
CA ILE A 326 20.74 16.29 8.84
C ILE A 326 21.97 15.48 9.26
N CYS A 327 21.84 14.17 9.41
CA CYS A 327 22.94 13.29 9.82
C CYS A 327 24.05 13.26 8.75
N THR A 328 23.68 13.13 7.49
CA THR A 328 24.61 13.14 6.35
C THR A 328 25.39 14.45 6.28
N LEU A 329 24.70 15.56 6.40
CA LEU A 329 25.31 16.89 6.37
C LEU A 329 26.31 17.08 7.51
N LEU A 330 25.93 16.67 8.73
CA LEU A 330 26.82 16.71 9.89
C LEU A 330 28.06 15.83 9.68
N ILE A 331 27.92 14.61 9.21
CA ILE A 331 29.04 13.71 8.92
C ILE A 331 29.96 14.34 7.88
N TYR A 332 29.40 14.82 6.77
CA TYR A 332 30.13 15.37 5.65
C TYR A 332 30.92 16.61 6.03
N LEU A 333 30.26 17.60 6.67
CA LEU A 333 30.89 18.88 7.02
C LEU A 333 31.88 18.75 8.19
N ASN A 334 31.58 17.89 9.20
CA ASN A 334 32.57 17.62 10.25
C ASN A 334 33.80 16.90 9.71
N ALA A 335 33.64 15.90 8.84
CA ALA A 335 34.78 15.23 8.20
C ALA A 335 35.65 16.25 7.42
N ALA A 336 35.00 17.14 6.69
CA ALA A 336 35.70 18.20 5.97
C ALA A 336 36.40 19.19 6.90
N PHE A 337 35.73 19.63 7.98
CA PHE A 337 36.29 20.59 8.95
C PHE A 337 37.53 20.07 9.67
N HIS A 338 37.56 18.78 10.02
CA HIS A 338 38.68 18.18 10.76
C HIS A 338 39.81 17.67 9.87
N ALA A 339 39.56 17.37 8.60
CA ALA A 339 40.53 16.75 7.71
C ALA A 339 41.16 17.73 6.70
N LEU A 340 40.56 18.89 6.47
CA LEU A 340 40.97 19.86 5.46
C LEU A 340 41.26 21.22 6.05
#